data_73230d090340500eb3fa31b059634e25
#
_entry.id   73230d090340500eb3fa31b059634e25
#
_cell.length_a   1.000
_cell.length_b   1.000
_cell.length_c   1.000
_cell.angle_alpha   90.00
_cell.angle_beta   90.00
_cell.angle_gamma   90.00
#
_symmetry.space_group_name_H-M   'P 1'
#
loop_
_entity.id
_entity.type
_entity.pdbx_description
1 polymer ?
#
loop_
_entity_poly.entity_id
_entity_poly.type
_entity_poly.pdbx_seq_one_letter_code
_entity_poly.pdbx_strand_id
1 'polypeptide(L)'
;MFCDHSMSGLEIFDPEEVEYIRSHTNATVGGSVTLDCGSIMPTIFIWGFTKPGSDNNIALAYNYGQGPKVQSQSSNLGRMHVPVNTSALVIEELQSEAAGTYTCQALYDTDEGARITFYFTRLDVEDS
;
A
#
# COMPACT_ATOMS: atom_id res chain seq x y z
N MET A 1 -8.21 -1.84 -30.20
CA MET A 1 -7.98 -1.38 -30.18
C MET A 1 -8.06 -1.03 -29.84
N PHE A 2 -7.80 -0.95 -29.62
CA PHE A 2 -7.51 -0.45 -29.35
C PHE A 2 -7.08 -0.13 -29.37
N CYS A 3 -6.74 0.16 -29.49
CA CYS A 3 -6.17 0.73 -29.58
C CYS A 3 -5.82 0.85 -29.55
N ASP A 4 -5.53 0.92 -29.71
CA ASP A 4 -5.01 1.35 -29.83
C ASP A 4 -4.73 1.53 -29.70
N HIS A 5 -4.42 1.56 -29.77
CA HIS A 5 -3.89 2.16 -29.81
C HIS A 5 -3.56 2.79 -29.92
N SER A 6 -3.13 3.01 -29.96
CA SER A 6 -2.81 3.76 -30.20
C SER A 6 -2.57 4.64 -29.88
N MET A 7 -2.18 5.13 -29.57
CA MET A 7 -1.89 6.04 -29.34
C MET A 7 -1.27 6.52 -28.94
N SER A 8 -1.37 6.15 -29.33
CA SER A 8 -0.36 7.07 -29.20
C SER A 8 0.74 6.78 -28.18
N GLY A 9 1.91 6.99 -28.42
CA GLY A 9 3.03 6.79 -27.55
C GLY A 9 2.97 7.54 -26.22
N LEU A 10 1.80 7.99 -25.86
CA LEU A 10 1.60 8.65 -24.58
C LEU A 10 1.30 7.68 -23.46
N GLU A 11 1.16 6.42 -23.80
CA GLU A 11 0.93 5.42 -22.79
C GLU A 11 2.24 5.16 -22.08
N ILE A 12 2.33 5.63 -20.86
CA ILE A 12 3.50 5.42 -20.04
C ILE A 12 3.56 3.98 -19.59
N PHE A 13 2.39 3.35 -19.40
CA PHE A 13 2.29 1.96 -18.98
C PHE A 13 1.46 1.19 -19.96
N ASP A 14 1.97 0.02 -20.31
CA ASP A 14 1.13 -1.01 -20.90
C ASP A 14 0.22 -1.52 -19.77
N PRO A 15 -1.08 -1.71 -20.00
CA PRO A 15 -1.97 -2.27 -18.98
C PRO A 15 -1.46 -3.58 -18.39
N GLU A 16 -0.65 -4.31 -19.13
CA GLU A 16 -0.09 -5.57 -18.63
C GLU A 16 1.01 -5.36 -17.62
N GLU A 17 1.51 -4.13 -17.48
CA GLU A 17 2.56 -3.83 -16.52
C GLU A 17 2.03 -3.30 -15.20
N VAL A 18 0.71 -3.19 -15.07
CA VAL A 18 0.07 -2.76 -13.84
C VAL A 18 -0.73 -3.92 -13.28
N GLU A 19 -0.41 -4.33 -12.07
CA GLU A 19 -1.10 -5.41 -11.39
C GLU A 19 -1.88 -4.90 -10.20
N TYR A 20 -2.98 -5.58 -9.89
CA TYR A 20 -3.81 -5.28 -8.73
C TYR A 20 -3.99 -6.56 -7.95
N ILE A 21 -3.51 -6.59 -6.71
CA ILE A 21 -3.57 -7.76 -5.85
C ILE A 21 -4.37 -7.40 -4.62
N ARG A 22 -5.39 -8.20 -4.30
CA ARG A 22 -6.29 -7.95 -3.19
C ARG A 22 -6.15 -9.02 -2.14
N SER A 23 -6.23 -8.61 -0.88
CA SER A 23 -6.18 -9.52 0.24
C SER A 23 -7.03 -8.99 1.38
N HIS A 24 -7.20 -9.81 2.40
CA HIS A 24 -8.03 -9.49 3.54
C HIS A 24 -7.39 -10.06 4.79
N THR A 25 -7.41 -9.31 5.87
CA THR A 25 -6.88 -9.77 7.13
C THR A 25 -7.71 -9.21 8.28
N ASN A 26 -7.65 -9.88 9.42
CA ASN A 26 -8.37 -9.49 10.62
C ASN A 26 -7.39 -9.23 11.75
N ALA A 27 -7.76 -8.31 12.62
CA ALA A 27 -6.96 -8.02 13.81
C ALA A 27 -7.89 -7.58 14.93
N THR A 28 -7.33 -7.39 16.11
CA THR A 28 -8.08 -7.04 17.31
C THR A 28 -7.62 -5.68 17.82
N VAL A 29 -8.56 -4.91 18.35
CA VAL A 29 -8.23 -3.61 18.97
C VAL A 29 -7.16 -3.83 20.04
N GLY A 30 -6.14 -2.97 20.01
CA GLY A 30 -5.01 -3.07 20.93
C GLY A 30 -3.93 -4.02 20.49
N GLY A 31 -4.21 -4.87 19.48
CA GLY A 31 -3.23 -5.79 18.95
C GLY A 31 -2.35 -5.17 17.88
N SER A 32 -1.70 -6.04 17.11
CA SER A 32 -0.82 -5.58 16.03
C SER A 32 -1.07 -6.39 14.78
N VAL A 33 -0.68 -5.81 13.64
CA VAL A 33 -0.81 -6.48 12.35
C VAL A 33 0.35 -6.03 11.47
N THR A 34 0.79 -6.93 10.59
CA THR A 34 1.78 -6.61 9.58
C THR A 34 1.13 -6.78 8.21
N LEU A 35 1.17 -5.71 7.42
CA LEU A 35 0.62 -5.71 6.07
C LEU A 35 1.77 -5.77 5.09
N ASP A 36 1.70 -6.70 4.15
CA ASP A 36 2.78 -6.91 3.20
C ASP A 36 2.54 -6.15 1.90
N CYS A 37 3.61 -5.64 1.33
CA CYS A 37 3.58 -5.01 0.02
C CYS A 37 4.39 -5.89 -0.93
N GLY A 38 3.88 -7.10 -1.14
CA GLY A 38 4.53 -8.08 -1.98
C GLY A 38 5.70 -8.77 -1.32
N SER A 39 6.26 -9.74 -2.01
CA SER A 39 7.37 -10.55 -1.49
C SER A 39 8.73 -10.02 -1.92
N ILE A 40 8.75 -9.10 -2.89
CA ILE A 40 9.99 -8.52 -3.42
C ILE A 40 10.01 -7.04 -3.06
N MET A 41 11.15 -6.56 -2.56
CA MET A 41 11.29 -5.15 -2.18
C MET A 41 11.17 -4.27 -3.41
N PRO A 42 10.21 -3.35 -3.46
CA PRO A 42 10.10 -2.42 -4.58
C PRO A 42 11.17 -1.33 -4.49
N THR A 43 11.41 -0.67 -5.61
CA THR A 43 12.30 0.48 -5.66
C THR A 43 11.72 1.66 -4.88
N ILE A 44 10.41 1.85 -5.04
CA ILE A 44 9.66 2.90 -4.36
C ILE A 44 8.34 2.30 -3.91
N PHE A 45 7.86 2.69 -2.73
CA PHE A 45 6.50 2.30 -2.34
C PHE A 45 5.82 3.39 -1.53
N ILE A 46 4.49 3.37 -1.59
CA ILE A 46 3.66 4.31 -0.84
C ILE A 46 2.51 3.52 -0.23
N TRP A 47 2.37 3.64 1.10
CA TRP A 47 1.22 3.08 1.82
C TRP A 47 0.18 4.16 2.02
N GLY A 48 -1.08 3.83 1.73
CA GLY A 48 -2.20 4.72 1.95
C GLY A 48 -3.34 3.98 2.64
N PHE A 49 -4.30 4.74 3.13
CA PHE A 49 -5.45 4.21 3.86
C PHE A 49 -6.72 4.90 3.38
N THR A 50 -7.76 4.10 3.17
CA THR A 50 -9.07 4.60 2.79
C THR A 50 -10.09 4.05 3.79
N LYS A 51 -10.82 4.95 4.44
CA LYS A 51 -11.87 4.56 5.37
C LYS A 51 -13.03 3.92 4.63
N PRO A 52 -13.77 3.01 5.28
CA PRO A 52 -14.98 2.48 4.66
C PRO A 52 -15.94 3.61 4.31
N GLY A 53 -16.47 3.57 3.10
CA GLY A 53 -17.43 4.57 2.64
C GLY A 53 -16.83 5.89 2.21
N SER A 54 -15.51 6.02 2.19
CA SER A 54 -14.83 7.24 1.80
C SER A 54 -14.05 7.01 0.51
N ASP A 55 -13.87 8.08 -0.27
CA ASP A 55 -13.03 8.03 -1.46
C ASP A 55 -11.65 8.61 -1.21
N ASN A 56 -11.42 9.17 -0.02
CA ASN A 56 -10.15 9.82 0.29
C ASN A 56 -9.11 8.79 0.71
N ASN A 57 -7.96 8.81 0.03
CA ASN A 57 -6.83 7.97 0.39
C ASN A 57 -5.84 8.85 1.17
N ILE A 58 -5.52 8.42 2.38
CA ILE A 58 -4.63 9.15 3.27
C ILE A 58 -3.25 8.51 3.21
N ALA A 59 -2.22 9.27 2.90
CA ALA A 59 -0.86 8.75 2.88
C ALA A 59 -0.41 8.43 4.30
N LEU A 60 0.11 7.22 4.49
CA LEU A 60 0.57 6.75 5.79
C LEU A 60 2.08 6.70 5.89
N ALA A 61 2.71 6.09 4.90
CA ALA A 61 4.14 5.87 4.91
C ALA A 61 4.63 5.72 3.48
N TYR A 62 5.92 5.94 3.28
CA TYR A 62 6.48 5.82 1.94
C TYR A 62 7.98 5.64 2.02
N ASN A 63 8.56 5.15 0.93
CA ASN A 63 10.01 5.06 0.77
C ASN A 63 10.33 5.32 -0.69
N TYR A 64 11.01 6.43 -0.94
CA TYR A 64 11.43 6.83 -2.27
C TYR A 64 12.89 6.50 -2.54
N GLY A 65 13.46 5.57 -1.77
CA GLY A 65 14.85 5.18 -1.92
C GLY A 65 15.78 5.74 -0.86
N GLN A 66 15.26 6.56 0.04
CA GLN A 66 16.05 7.21 1.08
C GLN A 66 15.70 6.71 2.48
N GLY A 67 15.03 5.58 2.55
CA GLY A 67 14.57 5.02 3.80
C GLY A 67 13.09 5.28 4.04
N PRO A 68 12.47 4.48 4.89
CA PRO A 68 11.03 4.61 5.13
C PRO A 68 10.72 5.83 5.99
N LYS A 69 9.58 6.45 5.70
CA LYS A 69 9.07 7.58 6.48
C LYS A 69 7.60 7.36 6.76
N VAL A 70 7.19 7.66 7.99
CA VAL A 70 5.80 7.49 8.42
C VAL A 70 5.21 8.85 8.71
N GLN A 71 4.00 9.10 8.20
CA GLN A 71 3.32 10.37 8.38
C GLN A 71 2.69 10.45 9.76
N SER A 72 2.68 11.65 10.34
CA SER A 72 2.17 11.84 11.70
C SER A 72 0.67 11.57 11.83
N GLN A 73 -0.10 11.82 10.77
CA GLN A 73 -1.54 11.60 10.81
C GLN A 73 -1.91 10.13 10.94
N SER A 74 -0.97 9.23 10.69
CA SER A 74 -1.24 7.81 10.82
C SER A 74 -1.45 7.38 12.27
N SER A 75 -1.07 8.21 13.24
CA SER A 75 -1.15 7.86 14.65
C SER A 75 -2.57 7.61 15.14
N ASN A 76 -3.58 8.14 14.41
CA ASN A 76 -4.97 7.90 14.78
C ASN A 76 -5.41 6.46 14.57
N LEU A 77 -4.65 5.68 13.81
CA LEU A 77 -4.98 4.30 13.48
C LEU A 77 -4.22 3.31 14.37
N GLY A 78 -3.13 3.77 14.97
CA GLY A 78 -2.26 2.96 15.78
C GLY A 78 -0.84 3.43 15.61
N ARG A 79 0.09 2.70 16.22
CA ARG A 79 1.51 3.06 16.10
C ARG A 79 2.09 2.32 14.90
N MET A 80 2.52 3.06 13.90
CA MET A 80 2.99 2.50 12.65
C MET A 80 4.49 2.63 12.49
N HIS A 81 5.07 1.61 11.85
CA HIS A 81 6.45 1.72 11.37
C HIS A 81 6.64 0.77 10.19
N VAL A 82 7.69 1.06 9.43
CA VAL A 82 8.12 0.20 8.32
C VAL A 82 9.51 -0.30 8.69
N PRO A 83 9.67 -1.61 8.92
CA PRO A 83 11.00 -2.12 9.26
C PRO A 83 12.00 -1.83 8.15
N VAL A 84 13.25 -1.55 8.54
CA VAL A 84 14.30 -1.22 7.59
C VAL A 84 14.49 -2.37 6.61
N ASN A 85 14.68 -2.01 5.34
CA ASN A 85 14.88 -2.96 4.23
C ASN A 85 13.67 -3.81 3.95
N THR A 86 12.47 -3.34 4.33
CA THR A 86 11.23 -4.00 3.96
C THR A 86 10.26 -2.98 3.39
N SER A 87 9.19 -3.49 2.79
CA SER A 87 8.06 -2.67 2.35
C SER A 87 6.81 -2.95 3.18
N ALA A 88 6.96 -3.69 4.26
CA ALA A 88 5.83 -4.04 5.11
C ALA A 88 5.44 -2.86 5.99
N LEU A 89 4.15 -2.75 6.29
CA LEU A 89 3.63 -1.76 7.23
C LEU A 89 3.20 -2.49 8.49
N VAL A 90 3.82 -2.16 9.60
CA VAL A 90 3.50 -2.74 10.90
C VAL A 90 2.67 -1.72 11.68
N ILE A 91 1.53 -2.15 12.18
CA ILE A 91 0.65 -1.30 12.98
C ILE A 91 0.47 -1.96 14.34
N GLU A 92 0.86 -1.25 15.40
CA GLU A 92 0.74 -1.73 16.76
C GLU A 92 -0.28 -0.89 17.51
N GLU A 93 -0.81 -1.44 18.61
CA GLU A 93 -1.81 -0.73 19.41
C GLU A 93 -2.98 -0.27 18.55
N LEU A 94 -3.51 -1.20 17.76
CA LEU A 94 -4.56 -0.91 16.79
C LEU A 94 -5.76 -0.25 17.41
N GLN A 95 -6.22 0.82 16.76
CA GLN A 95 -7.45 1.50 17.11
C GLN A 95 -8.59 0.95 16.26
N SER A 96 -9.82 1.10 16.74
CA SER A 96 -10.97 0.64 15.95
C SER A 96 -11.05 1.38 14.61
N GLU A 97 -10.56 2.61 14.58
CA GLU A 97 -10.54 3.43 13.36
C GLU A 97 -9.61 2.87 12.29
N ALA A 98 -8.77 1.90 12.63
CA ALA A 98 -7.84 1.32 11.67
C ALA A 98 -8.51 0.38 10.67
N ALA A 99 -9.77 0.03 10.87
CA ALA A 99 -10.49 -0.81 9.93
C ALA A 99 -10.70 -0.06 8.61
N GLY A 100 -10.41 -0.71 7.49
CA GLY A 100 -10.55 -0.11 6.18
C GLY A 100 -9.63 -0.75 5.18
N THR A 101 -9.36 -0.05 4.09
CA THR A 101 -8.53 -0.57 3.01
C THR A 101 -7.17 0.11 3.02
N TYR A 102 -6.13 -0.71 3.07
CA TYR A 102 -4.74 -0.26 2.99
C TYR A 102 -4.23 -0.57 1.60
N THR A 103 -3.63 0.43 0.96
CA THR A 103 -3.12 0.29 -0.39
C THR A 103 -1.62 0.53 -0.38
N CYS A 104 -0.85 -0.42 -0.89
CA CYS A 104 0.56 -0.21 -1.14
C CYS A 104 0.76 -0.09 -2.64
N GLN A 105 1.22 1.07 -3.07
CA GLN A 105 1.60 1.29 -4.46
C GLN A 105 3.09 1.02 -4.56
N ALA A 106 3.45 -0.03 -5.29
CA ALA A 106 4.83 -0.48 -5.38
C ALA A 106 5.34 -0.30 -6.80
N LEU A 107 6.48 0.35 -6.93
CA LEU A 107 7.13 0.54 -8.22
C LEU A 107 8.40 -0.31 -8.26
N TYR A 108 8.49 -1.16 -9.26
CA TYR A 108 9.64 -2.04 -9.47
C TYR A 108 10.35 -1.59 -10.74
N ASP A 109 11.62 -1.27 -10.59
CA ASP A 109 12.46 -0.88 -11.71
C ASP A 109 13.17 -2.14 -12.21
N THR A 110 12.82 -2.56 -13.41
CA THR A 110 13.37 -3.80 -13.98
C THR A 110 14.13 -3.48 -15.25
N ASP A 111 14.88 -4.47 -15.72
CA ASP A 111 15.63 -4.32 -16.96
C ASP A 111 14.73 -4.08 -18.16
N GLU A 112 13.47 -4.45 -18.05
CA GLU A 112 12.50 -4.29 -19.13
C GLU A 112 11.61 -3.07 -18.94
N GLY A 113 11.90 -2.24 -17.94
CA GLY A 113 11.13 -1.05 -17.66
C GLY A 113 10.50 -1.10 -16.28
N ALA A 114 9.71 -0.09 -15.99
CA ALA A 114 9.06 0.03 -14.69
C ALA A 114 7.78 -0.77 -14.65
N ARG A 115 7.53 -1.40 -13.51
CA ARG A 115 6.29 -2.12 -13.25
C ARG A 115 5.67 -1.55 -11.99
N ILE A 116 4.35 -1.47 -11.98
CA ILE A 116 3.61 -0.97 -10.83
C ILE A 116 2.64 -2.04 -10.37
N THR A 117 2.63 -2.29 -9.06
CA THR A 117 1.66 -3.20 -8.47
C THR A 117 0.96 -2.48 -7.34
N PHE A 118 -0.36 -2.58 -7.31
CA PHE A 118 -1.18 -2.06 -6.23
C PHE A 118 -1.63 -3.23 -5.37
N TYR A 119 -1.22 -3.22 -4.10
CA TYR A 119 -1.66 -4.22 -3.14
C TYR A 119 -2.74 -3.60 -2.28
N PHE A 120 -3.93 -4.16 -2.33
CA PHE A 120 -5.05 -3.70 -1.52
C PHE A 120 -5.32 -4.73 -0.44
N THR A 121 -5.22 -4.31 0.80
CA THR A 121 -5.51 -5.18 1.93
C THR A 121 -6.66 -4.58 2.72
N ARG A 122 -7.76 -5.33 2.80
CA ARG A 122 -8.85 -4.94 3.67
C ARG A 122 -8.55 -5.45 5.07
N LEU A 123 -8.56 -4.53 6.03
CA LEU A 123 -8.33 -4.86 7.43
C LEU A 123 -9.63 -4.70 8.19
N ASP A 124 -10.07 -5.77 8.84
CA ASP A 124 -11.17 -5.72 9.79
C ASP A 124 -10.57 -5.74 11.19
N VAL A 125 -11.06 -4.85 12.06
CA VAL A 125 -10.58 -4.75 13.43
C VAL A 125 -11.75 -5.07 14.33
N GLU A 126 -11.55 -6.10 15.17
CA GLU A 126 -12.59 -6.59 16.08
C GLU A 126 -12.28 -6.14 17.48
N ASP A 127 -13.34 -5.95 18.25
CA ASP A 127 -13.19 -5.66 19.67
C ASP A 127 -12.65 -6.88 20.40
N SER A 128 -11.77 -6.63 21.36
CA SER A 128 -11.18 -7.71 22.13
C SER A 128 -12.13 -8.24 23.19
#